data_0d2878cbc38a88c3de6a68afac7a6ead
#
_entry.id   0d2878cbc38a88c3de6a68afac7a6ead
#
_cell.length_a   1.000
_cell.length_b   1.000
_cell.length_c   1.000
_cell.angle_alpha   90.00
_cell.angle_beta   90.00
_cell.angle_gamma   90.00
#
_symmetry.space_group_name_H-M   'P 1'
#
loop_
_entity.id
_entity.type
_entity.pdbx_description
1 polymer ?
#
loop_
_entity_poly.entity_id
_entity_poly.type
_entity_poly.pdbx_seq_one_letter_code
_entity_poly.pdbx_strand_id
1 'polypeptide(L)'
;MRILMIVGDYNEDLEVRFPQQAMEMLGHEFHSVSPGKPAGSSVVTAVHDLSDTSLQTYTEARGHAFPVTHDFDSIDATTYDALVVPGGRAPEYHRCDDRILDVVRHFFESSKPVACTCHGIQILAAAGVLPGRTVTAVPFCRPEVEMAGANWVDRGLDGIEVDGVLVTASTWMSNAPWMRAFSEILNGAAV
;
A
#
# COMPACT_ATOMS: atom_id res chain seq x y z
N MET A 1 -16.53 1.20 8.03
CA MET A 1 -15.53 2.26 7.75
C MET A 1 -15.35 2.37 6.26
N ARG A 2 -14.94 3.54 5.78
CA ARG A 2 -14.63 3.78 4.38
C ARG A 2 -13.13 3.78 4.18
N ILE A 3 -12.62 2.85 3.37
CA ILE A 3 -11.20 2.64 3.13
C ILE A 3 -10.85 3.11 1.72
N LEU A 4 -9.82 3.94 1.60
CA LEU A 4 -9.27 4.38 0.32
C LEU A 4 -8.08 3.51 -0.07
N MET A 5 -7.99 3.10 -1.33
CA MET A 5 -6.79 2.49 -1.89
C MET A 5 -6.33 3.25 -3.14
N ILE A 6 -5.06 3.63 -3.17
CA ILE A 6 -4.45 4.26 -4.35
C ILE A 6 -3.88 3.15 -5.23
N VAL A 7 -4.40 3.03 -6.45
CA VAL A 7 -4.00 1.98 -7.40
C VAL A 7 -3.46 2.57 -8.70
N GLY A 8 -2.61 1.83 -9.38
CA GLY A 8 -2.06 2.20 -10.68
C GLY A 8 -1.72 0.98 -11.53
N ASP A 9 -1.38 1.22 -12.79
CA ASP A 9 -0.95 0.14 -13.66
C ASP A 9 0.30 -0.53 -13.08
N TYR A 10 0.32 -1.86 -13.12
CA TYR A 10 1.37 -2.73 -12.59
C TYR A 10 1.55 -2.68 -11.06
N ASN A 11 0.48 -2.36 -10.28
CA ASN A 11 0.44 -2.83 -8.90
C ASN A 11 0.46 -4.37 -8.87
N GLU A 12 1.06 -4.96 -7.83
CA GLU A 12 1.00 -6.40 -7.61
C GLU A 12 -0.46 -6.87 -7.46
N ASP A 13 -0.87 -7.88 -8.25
CA ASP A 13 -2.27 -8.33 -8.33
C ASP A 13 -2.84 -8.76 -6.98
N LEU A 14 -2.08 -9.53 -6.20
CA LEU A 14 -2.52 -9.98 -4.89
C LEU A 14 -2.53 -8.88 -3.84
N GLU A 15 -1.70 -7.84 -3.98
CA GLU A 15 -1.64 -6.72 -3.05
C GLU A 15 -2.76 -5.69 -3.24
N VAL A 16 -3.50 -5.77 -4.35
CA VAL A 16 -4.73 -4.97 -4.55
C VAL A 16 -6.00 -5.80 -4.29
N ARG A 17 -6.05 -7.06 -4.73
CA ARG A 17 -7.25 -7.88 -4.63
C ARG A 17 -7.52 -8.40 -3.23
N PHE A 18 -6.47 -8.86 -2.56
CA PHE A 18 -6.64 -9.43 -1.22
C PHE A 18 -7.11 -8.38 -0.20
N PRO A 19 -6.49 -7.17 -0.10
CA PRO A 19 -6.99 -6.13 0.79
C PRO A 19 -8.44 -5.75 0.53
N GLN A 20 -8.83 -5.55 -0.74
CA GLN A 20 -10.21 -5.27 -1.10
C GLN A 20 -11.15 -6.33 -0.56
N GLN A 21 -10.94 -7.59 -0.95
CA GLN A 21 -11.83 -8.70 -0.59
C GLN A 21 -11.88 -8.94 0.92
N ALA A 22 -10.75 -8.84 1.61
CA ALA A 22 -10.67 -9.00 3.05
C ALA A 22 -11.45 -7.91 3.80
N MET A 23 -11.31 -6.66 3.40
CA MET A 23 -11.98 -5.55 4.05
C MET A 23 -13.48 -5.51 3.73
N GLU A 24 -13.86 -5.81 2.49
CA GLU A 24 -15.28 -5.96 2.11
C GLU A 24 -15.96 -7.14 2.84
N MET A 25 -15.26 -8.27 3.01
CA MET A 25 -15.74 -9.40 3.82
C MET A 25 -16.03 -9.01 5.28
N LEU A 26 -15.24 -8.07 5.82
CA LEU A 26 -15.43 -7.52 7.16
C LEU A 26 -16.50 -6.40 7.23
N GLY A 27 -17.15 -6.08 6.11
CA GLY A 27 -18.23 -5.10 6.03
C GLY A 27 -17.77 -3.65 5.88
N HIS A 28 -16.52 -3.41 5.47
CA HIS A 28 -16.02 -2.08 5.17
C HIS A 28 -16.39 -1.68 3.72
N GLU A 29 -16.59 -0.38 3.50
CA GLU A 29 -16.71 0.22 2.16
C GLU A 29 -15.31 0.47 1.61
N PHE A 30 -15.00 -0.09 0.43
CA PHE A 30 -13.66 -0.06 -0.13
C PHE A 30 -13.63 0.66 -1.47
N HIS A 31 -12.89 1.77 -1.56
CA HIS A 31 -12.79 2.60 -2.75
C HIS A 31 -11.37 2.55 -3.33
N SER A 32 -11.27 2.34 -4.64
CA SER A 32 -10.01 2.40 -5.40
C SER A 32 -10.00 3.62 -6.31
N VAL A 33 -8.89 4.34 -6.30
CA VAL A 33 -8.65 5.54 -7.11
C VAL A 33 -7.31 5.46 -7.83
N SER A 34 -7.22 6.07 -9.01
CA SER A 34 -5.98 6.13 -9.78
C SER A 34 -5.89 7.47 -10.51
N PRO A 35 -4.83 8.27 -10.30
CA PRO A 35 -4.65 9.51 -11.06
C PRO A 35 -4.71 9.27 -12.57
N GLY A 36 -5.49 10.10 -13.28
CA GLY A 36 -5.63 10.02 -14.73
C GLY A 36 -6.52 8.87 -15.24
N LYS A 37 -7.14 8.09 -14.35
CA LYS A 37 -8.11 7.05 -14.73
C LYS A 37 -9.47 7.34 -14.09
N PRO A 38 -10.56 7.46 -14.92
CA PRO A 38 -11.89 7.78 -14.39
C PRO A 38 -12.52 6.59 -13.67
N ALA A 39 -13.49 6.88 -12.80
CA ALA A 39 -14.36 5.88 -12.19
C ALA A 39 -15.02 5.00 -13.25
N GLY A 40 -15.14 3.70 -12.98
CA GLY A 40 -15.64 2.71 -13.93
C GLY A 40 -14.59 2.18 -14.91
N SER A 41 -13.38 2.75 -14.94
CA SER A 41 -12.25 2.20 -15.68
C SER A 41 -11.50 1.12 -14.86
N SER A 42 -10.35 0.68 -15.33
CA SER A 42 -9.50 -0.25 -14.63
C SER A 42 -8.01 0.05 -14.80
N VAL A 43 -7.22 -0.36 -13.84
CA VAL A 43 -5.77 -0.52 -13.96
C VAL A 43 -5.43 -1.95 -14.37
N VAL A 44 -4.29 -2.14 -15.01
CA VAL A 44 -3.73 -3.46 -15.28
C VAL A 44 -2.78 -3.82 -14.15
N THR A 45 -3.00 -4.93 -13.47
CA THR A 45 -2.10 -5.39 -12.42
C THR A 45 -0.89 -6.15 -12.99
N ALA A 46 0.07 -6.48 -12.14
CA ALA A 46 1.20 -7.34 -12.45
C ALA A 46 1.23 -8.54 -11.50
N VAL A 47 1.74 -9.65 -11.99
CA VAL A 47 2.10 -10.83 -11.18
C VAL A 47 3.62 -10.90 -11.13
N HIS A 48 4.17 -10.73 -9.94
CA HIS A 48 5.61 -10.79 -9.71
C HIS A 48 6.02 -12.18 -9.22
N ASP A 49 7.19 -12.64 -9.65
CA ASP A 49 7.76 -13.91 -9.21
C ASP A 49 9.18 -13.68 -8.69
N LEU A 50 9.39 -14.03 -7.42
CA LEU A 50 10.68 -14.01 -6.73
C LEU A 50 11.28 -15.40 -6.55
N SER A 51 10.67 -16.45 -7.12
CA SER A 51 11.06 -17.85 -6.86
C SER A 51 12.34 -18.27 -7.58
N ASP A 52 12.67 -17.63 -8.71
CA ASP A 52 13.92 -17.91 -9.45
C ASP A 52 15.12 -17.16 -8.84
N THR A 53 15.76 -17.82 -7.88
CA THR A 53 16.96 -17.28 -7.21
C THR A 53 18.22 -17.23 -8.07
N SER A 54 18.18 -17.74 -9.31
CA SER A 54 19.30 -17.63 -10.27
C SER A 54 19.38 -16.24 -10.91
N LEU A 55 18.28 -15.49 -10.86
CA LEU A 55 18.20 -14.13 -11.36
C LEU A 55 18.59 -13.12 -10.26
N GLN A 56 19.24 -12.04 -10.67
CA GLN A 56 19.54 -10.90 -9.77
C GLN A 56 18.38 -9.90 -9.72
N THR A 57 17.15 -10.35 -9.98
CA THR A 57 15.91 -9.57 -10.02
C THR A 57 14.72 -10.51 -9.89
N TYR A 58 13.54 -9.94 -9.71
CA TYR A 58 12.26 -10.66 -9.86
C TYR A 58 11.75 -10.52 -11.30
N THR A 59 10.88 -11.43 -11.72
CA THR A 59 10.18 -11.33 -13.00
C THR A 59 8.78 -10.74 -12.82
N GLU A 60 8.24 -10.18 -13.90
CA GLU A 60 6.94 -9.55 -13.93
C GLU A 60 6.16 -10.05 -15.14
N ALA A 61 4.93 -10.47 -14.92
CA ALA A 61 3.98 -10.80 -15.97
C ALA A 61 2.74 -9.91 -15.84
N ARG A 62 2.06 -9.65 -16.95
CA ARG A 62 0.77 -8.94 -16.92
C ARG A 62 -0.25 -9.74 -16.14
N GLY A 63 -0.86 -9.11 -15.15
CA GLY A 63 -1.95 -9.64 -14.34
C GLY A 63 -3.33 -9.30 -14.92
N HIS A 64 -4.30 -9.12 -14.04
CA HIS A 64 -5.70 -8.90 -14.36
C HIS A 64 -6.04 -7.41 -14.43
N ALA A 65 -7.25 -7.09 -14.86
CA ALA A 65 -7.84 -5.77 -14.68
C ALA A 65 -8.33 -5.63 -13.23
N PHE A 66 -8.01 -4.50 -12.58
CA PHE A 66 -8.53 -4.14 -11.27
C PHE A 66 -9.35 -2.85 -11.38
N PRO A 67 -10.58 -2.79 -10.83
CA PRO A 67 -11.47 -1.67 -11.05
C PRO A 67 -10.95 -0.38 -10.39
N VAL A 68 -11.19 0.76 -11.03
CA VAL A 68 -11.12 2.10 -10.44
C VAL A 68 -12.55 2.51 -10.11
N THR A 69 -12.88 2.60 -8.83
CA THR A 69 -14.28 2.80 -8.40
C THR A 69 -14.65 4.27 -8.28
N HIS A 70 -13.69 5.14 -8.04
CA HIS A 70 -13.90 6.59 -7.84
C HIS A 70 -12.84 7.39 -8.60
N ASP A 71 -13.22 8.62 -8.99
CA ASP A 71 -12.30 9.56 -9.62
C ASP A 71 -11.33 10.15 -8.59
N PHE A 72 -10.04 10.02 -8.82
CA PHE A 72 -9.01 10.53 -7.91
C PHE A 72 -9.15 12.04 -7.66
N ASP A 73 -9.44 12.82 -8.71
CA ASP A 73 -9.51 14.28 -8.61
C ASP A 73 -10.79 14.79 -7.90
N SER A 74 -11.74 13.91 -7.60
CA SER A 74 -12.99 14.27 -6.92
C SER A 74 -13.13 13.68 -5.52
N ILE A 75 -12.15 12.89 -5.03
CA ILE A 75 -12.21 12.38 -3.67
C ILE A 75 -11.92 13.50 -2.65
N ASP A 76 -12.61 13.43 -1.52
CA ASP A 76 -12.26 14.17 -0.32
C ASP A 76 -11.64 13.19 0.69
N ALA A 77 -10.31 13.25 0.86
CA ALA A 77 -9.55 12.36 1.74
C ALA A 77 -10.02 12.44 3.21
N THR A 78 -10.62 13.56 3.61
CA THR A 78 -11.12 13.74 4.97
C THR A 78 -12.29 12.80 5.31
N THR A 79 -13.03 12.35 4.29
CA THR A 79 -14.21 11.46 4.43
C THR A 79 -13.85 9.98 4.53
N TYR A 80 -12.57 9.63 4.40
CA TYR A 80 -12.09 8.25 4.54
C TYR A 80 -11.51 8.02 5.93
N ASP A 81 -11.71 6.81 6.42
CA ASP A 81 -11.26 6.38 7.75
C ASP A 81 -9.85 5.77 7.72
N ALA A 82 -9.42 5.21 6.59
CA ALA A 82 -8.15 4.53 6.45
C ALA A 82 -7.63 4.51 5.00
N LEU A 83 -6.32 4.26 4.85
CA LEU A 83 -5.63 4.20 3.56
C LEU A 83 -4.91 2.86 3.36
N VAL A 84 -4.98 2.33 2.14
CA VAL A 84 -4.17 1.18 1.69
C VAL A 84 -3.26 1.62 0.54
N VAL A 85 -1.98 1.30 0.65
CA VAL A 85 -0.94 1.63 -0.34
C VAL A 85 -0.26 0.32 -0.79
N PRO A 86 -0.70 -0.28 -1.90
CA PRO A 86 -0.13 -1.51 -2.44
C PRO A 86 1.22 -1.25 -3.13
N GLY A 87 1.94 -2.33 -3.38
CA GLY A 87 3.22 -2.30 -4.08
C GLY A 87 3.13 -2.62 -5.57
N GLY A 88 4.10 -3.38 -6.08
CA GLY A 88 4.34 -3.52 -7.51
C GLY A 88 5.09 -2.31 -8.07
N ARG A 89 4.98 -2.02 -9.38
CA ARG A 89 5.69 -0.90 -10.03
C ARG A 89 4.96 0.43 -10.00
N ALA A 90 3.64 0.44 -9.80
CA ALA A 90 2.87 1.68 -9.73
C ALA A 90 3.43 2.72 -8.72
N PRO A 91 3.94 2.34 -7.53
CA PRO A 91 4.55 3.27 -6.60
C PRO A 91 5.72 4.09 -7.16
N GLU A 92 6.52 3.54 -8.07
CA GLU A 92 7.62 4.27 -8.71
C GLU A 92 7.12 5.50 -9.46
N TYR A 93 5.92 5.41 -10.02
CA TYR A 93 5.27 6.48 -10.76
C TYR A 93 4.47 7.40 -9.83
N HIS A 94 3.71 6.80 -8.91
CA HIS A 94 2.84 7.53 -7.98
C HIS A 94 3.61 8.46 -7.04
N ARG A 95 4.81 8.09 -6.61
CA ARG A 95 5.65 8.92 -5.73
C ARG A 95 6.11 10.24 -6.37
N CYS A 96 5.88 10.42 -7.67
CA CYS A 96 6.18 11.66 -8.41
C CYS A 96 4.96 12.58 -8.56
N ASP A 97 3.80 12.21 -8.03
CA ASP A 97 2.57 13.01 -8.07
C ASP A 97 2.29 13.62 -6.69
N ASP A 98 2.50 14.93 -6.55
CA ASP A 98 2.31 15.64 -5.29
C ASP A 98 0.91 15.47 -4.70
N ARG A 99 -0.13 15.29 -5.53
CA ARG A 99 -1.51 15.08 -5.09
C ARG A 99 -1.66 13.77 -4.32
N ILE A 100 -0.96 12.71 -4.75
CA ILE A 100 -0.90 11.43 -4.02
C ILE A 100 -0.18 11.62 -2.69
N LEU A 101 0.95 12.33 -2.72
CA LEU A 101 1.73 12.59 -1.51
C LEU A 101 0.92 13.39 -0.49
N ASP A 102 0.11 14.36 -0.93
CA ASP A 102 -0.78 15.14 -0.06
C ASP A 102 -1.88 14.27 0.55
N VAL A 103 -2.47 13.34 -0.21
CA VAL A 103 -3.41 12.35 0.34
C VAL A 103 -2.72 11.54 1.44
N VAL A 104 -1.53 11.00 1.19
CA VAL A 104 -0.78 10.23 2.20
C VAL A 104 -0.51 11.06 3.45
N ARG A 105 0.01 12.28 3.31
CA ARG A 105 0.29 13.20 4.42
C ARG A 105 -0.96 13.42 5.27
N HIS A 106 -2.13 13.63 4.64
CA HIS A 106 -3.40 13.83 5.35
C HIS A 106 -3.70 12.68 6.33
N PHE A 107 -3.53 11.41 5.92
CA PHE A 107 -3.80 10.26 6.79
C PHE A 107 -2.85 10.22 8.00
N PHE A 108 -1.57 10.53 7.80
CA PHE A 108 -0.60 10.58 8.90
C PHE A 108 -0.84 11.76 9.84
N GLU A 109 -1.11 12.96 9.33
CA GLU A 109 -1.42 14.16 10.11
C GLU A 109 -2.70 13.98 10.94
N SER A 110 -3.68 13.26 10.39
CA SER A 110 -4.95 12.95 11.05
C SER A 110 -4.88 11.70 11.93
N SER A 111 -3.70 11.06 12.05
CA SER A 111 -3.51 9.80 12.79
C SER A 111 -4.50 8.70 12.38
N LYS A 112 -4.87 8.66 11.11
CA LYS A 112 -5.74 7.63 10.54
C LYS A 112 -4.93 6.38 10.18
N PRO A 113 -5.49 5.16 10.29
CA PRO A 113 -4.84 3.91 9.93
C PRO A 113 -4.33 3.89 8.48
N VAL A 114 -3.09 3.43 8.31
CA VAL A 114 -2.44 3.24 7.01
C VAL A 114 -1.87 1.84 6.91
N ALA A 115 -2.25 1.11 5.87
CA ALA A 115 -1.67 -0.18 5.51
C ALA A 115 -0.83 -0.03 4.24
N CYS A 116 0.47 -0.37 4.31
CA CYS A 116 1.39 -0.25 3.19
C CYS A 116 2.16 -1.55 2.97
N THR A 117 2.39 -1.95 1.74
CA THR A 117 3.15 -3.18 1.43
C THR A 117 4.15 -2.98 0.31
N CYS A 118 5.23 -3.80 0.34
CA CYS A 118 6.17 -3.95 -0.76
C CYS A 118 6.76 -2.61 -1.20
N HIS A 119 6.72 -2.30 -2.50
CA HIS A 119 7.19 -1.02 -3.05
C HIS A 119 6.28 0.18 -2.71
N GLY A 120 5.09 -0.04 -2.14
CA GLY A 120 4.24 1.05 -1.65
C GLY A 120 4.95 1.99 -0.66
N ILE A 121 5.94 1.47 0.07
CA ILE A 121 6.77 2.26 0.99
C ILE A 121 7.48 3.44 0.31
N GLN A 122 7.72 3.37 -1.01
CA GLN A 122 8.34 4.45 -1.77
C GLN A 122 7.47 5.72 -1.78
N ILE A 123 6.14 5.55 -1.80
CA ILE A 123 5.21 6.68 -1.74
C ILE A 123 5.28 7.32 -0.35
N LEU A 124 5.33 6.52 0.72
CA LEU A 124 5.46 7.02 2.09
C LEU A 124 6.80 7.75 2.30
N ALA A 125 7.89 7.21 1.73
CA ALA A 125 9.20 7.85 1.77
C ALA A 125 9.17 9.22 1.07
N ALA A 126 8.60 9.30 -0.13
CA ALA A 126 8.48 10.54 -0.89
C ALA A 126 7.53 11.55 -0.21
N ALA A 127 6.49 11.08 0.47
CA ALA A 127 5.58 11.93 1.25
C ALA A 127 6.25 12.53 2.50
N GLY A 128 7.43 12.02 2.92
CA GLY A 128 8.16 12.51 4.08
C GLY A 128 7.55 12.11 5.42
N VAL A 129 6.77 11.03 5.46
CA VAL A 129 6.04 10.58 6.66
C VAL A 129 6.74 9.46 7.43
N LEU A 130 7.91 9.02 6.98
CA LEU A 130 8.66 7.90 7.57
C LEU A 130 9.67 8.27 8.68
N PRO A 131 10.16 9.52 8.85
CA PRO A 131 11.19 9.80 9.84
C PRO A 131 10.82 9.31 11.25
N GLY A 132 11.72 8.50 11.86
CA GLY A 132 11.57 7.96 13.20
C GLY A 132 10.61 6.77 13.34
N ARG A 133 9.89 6.37 12.30
CA ARG A 133 9.01 5.21 12.31
C ARG A 133 9.79 3.91 12.12
N THR A 134 9.25 2.83 12.67
CA THR A 134 9.78 1.48 12.46
C THR A 134 8.95 0.77 11.41
N VAL A 135 9.58 0.31 10.34
CA VAL A 135 8.87 -0.23 9.16
C VAL A 135 9.59 -1.41 8.54
N THR A 136 8.84 -2.21 7.82
CA THR A 136 9.35 -3.21 6.87
C THR A 136 8.79 -2.96 5.48
N ALA A 137 9.39 -3.53 4.47
CA ALA A 137 8.93 -3.54 3.07
C ALA A 137 9.67 -4.67 2.32
N VAL A 138 9.48 -4.78 1.02
CA VAL A 138 10.33 -5.66 0.21
C VAL A 138 11.80 -5.26 0.40
N PRO A 139 12.73 -6.21 0.60
CA PRO A 139 14.11 -5.91 0.98
C PRO A 139 14.85 -4.93 0.06
N PHE A 140 14.45 -4.86 -1.20
CA PHE A 140 15.04 -3.96 -2.18
C PHE A 140 14.77 -2.48 -1.91
N CYS A 141 13.73 -2.15 -1.12
CA CYS A 141 13.39 -0.79 -0.70
C CYS A 141 14.12 -0.34 0.58
N ARG A 142 14.93 -1.20 1.22
CA ARG A 142 15.67 -0.85 2.43
C ARG A 142 16.47 0.46 2.31
N PRO A 143 17.27 0.67 1.24
CA PRO A 143 18.05 1.91 1.15
C PRO A 143 17.18 3.18 1.13
N GLU A 144 16.03 3.14 0.46
CA GLU A 144 15.10 4.27 0.43
C GLU A 144 14.46 4.53 1.79
N VAL A 145 14.10 3.47 2.52
CA VAL A 145 13.54 3.55 3.87
C VAL A 145 14.53 4.20 4.83
N GLU A 146 15.79 3.75 4.83
CA GLU A 146 16.86 4.30 5.67
C GLU A 146 17.18 5.75 5.31
N MET A 147 17.24 6.09 4.01
CA MET A 147 17.44 7.47 3.55
C MET A 147 16.27 8.38 3.93
N ALA A 148 15.05 7.86 4.01
CA ALA A 148 13.88 8.59 4.48
C ALA A 148 13.83 8.76 6.01
N GLY A 149 14.84 8.28 6.74
CA GLY A 149 14.96 8.44 8.20
C GLY A 149 14.13 7.48 9.03
N ALA A 150 13.66 6.38 8.44
CA ALA A 150 12.97 5.32 9.17
C ALA A 150 13.93 4.27 9.73
N ASN A 151 13.46 3.54 10.75
CA ASN A 151 14.13 2.36 11.29
C ASN A 151 13.69 1.13 10.48
N TRP A 152 14.59 0.60 9.67
CA TRP A 152 14.35 -0.62 8.91
C TRP A 152 14.37 -1.86 9.80
N VAL A 153 13.35 -2.71 9.70
CA VAL A 153 13.32 -4.04 10.31
C VAL A 153 13.17 -5.08 9.21
N ASP A 154 14.13 -6.00 9.14
CA ASP A 154 14.04 -7.14 8.23
C ASP A 154 13.04 -8.17 8.81
N ARG A 155 11.93 -8.35 8.12
CA ARG A 155 10.88 -9.34 8.46
C ARG A 155 10.78 -10.47 7.46
N GLY A 156 11.82 -10.66 6.62
CA GLY A 156 11.78 -11.62 5.51
C GLY A 156 10.80 -11.18 4.42
N LEU A 157 10.30 -12.13 3.62
CA LEU A 157 9.36 -11.85 2.54
C LEU A 157 7.89 -11.96 2.95
N ASP A 158 7.60 -12.54 4.11
CA ASP A 158 6.26 -12.87 4.62
C ASP A 158 5.90 -12.17 5.93
N GLY A 159 6.75 -11.25 6.40
CA GLY A 159 6.57 -10.57 7.67
C GLY A 159 5.91 -9.19 7.57
N ILE A 160 5.49 -8.71 8.73
CA ILE A 160 4.87 -7.40 8.91
C ILE A 160 5.55 -6.62 10.04
N GLU A 161 5.36 -5.32 10.06
CA GLU A 161 5.73 -4.43 11.16
C GLU A 161 4.58 -3.48 11.46
N VAL A 162 4.34 -3.21 12.74
CA VAL A 162 3.31 -2.28 13.21
C VAL A 162 3.94 -1.16 14.01
N ASP A 163 3.66 0.07 13.61
CA ASP A 163 4.10 1.29 14.28
C ASP A 163 2.89 2.22 14.48
N GLY A 164 2.22 2.07 15.61
CA GLY A 164 1.01 2.81 15.92
C GLY A 164 -0.11 2.55 14.92
N VAL A 165 -0.48 3.57 14.14
CA VAL A 165 -1.54 3.45 13.11
C VAL A 165 -1.03 2.96 11.76
N LEU A 166 0.28 2.77 11.60
CA LEU A 166 0.91 2.27 10.39
C LEU A 166 1.19 0.77 10.50
N VAL A 167 0.68 0.00 9.54
CA VAL A 167 1.06 -1.40 9.35
C VAL A 167 1.78 -1.54 8.01
N THR A 168 3.00 -2.05 8.05
CA THR A 168 3.79 -2.32 6.84
C THR A 168 4.01 -3.82 6.64
N ALA A 169 4.14 -4.24 5.39
CA ALA A 169 4.32 -5.63 5.01
C ALA A 169 5.39 -5.78 3.93
N SER A 170 6.05 -6.93 3.89
CA SER A 170 7.18 -7.15 2.98
C SER A 170 6.72 -7.39 1.54
N THR A 171 5.81 -8.32 1.31
CA THR A 171 5.30 -8.70 -0.01
C THR A 171 3.88 -9.24 0.10
N TRP A 172 3.29 -9.68 -1.01
CA TRP A 172 1.99 -10.37 -1.03
C TRP A 172 1.94 -11.65 -0.18
N MET A 173 3.07 -12.25 0.15
CA MET A 173 3.12 -13.40 1.06
C MET A 173 2.67 -13.02 2.48
N SER A 174 2.76 -11.75 2.82
CA SER A 174 2.34 -11.17 4.10
C SER A 174 0.85 -10.79 4.14
N ASN A 175 0.10 -10.92 3.06
CA ASN A 175 -1.26 -10.35 2.93
C ASN A 175 -2.20 -10.72 4.08
N ALA A 176 -2.18 -11.98 4.53
CA ALA A 176 -3.08 -12.43 5.59
C ALA A 176 -2.73 -11.81 6.97
N PRO A 177 -1.49 -11.88 7.48
CA PRO A 177 -1.13 -11.19 8.72
C PRO A 177 -1.23 -9.65 8.59
N TRP A 178 -0.92 -9.07 7.43
CA TRP A 178 -1.01 -7.65 7.16
C TRP A 178 -2.45 -7.14 7.32
N MET A 179 -3.41 -7.76 6.65
CA MET A 179 -4.82 -7.35 6.74
C MET A 179 -5.44 -7.67 8.09
N ARG A 180 -4.96 -8.71 8.79
CA ARG A 180 -5.38 -8.98 10.17
C ARG A 180 -4.96 -7.83 11.08
N ALA A 181 -3.68 -7.46 11.10
CA ALA A 181 -3.18 -6.36 11.93
C ALA A 181 -3.87 -5.03 11.57
N PHE A 182 -4.08 -4.77 10.27
CA PHE A 182 -4.83 -3.58 9.84
C PHE A 182 -6.27 -3.59 10.36
N SER A 183 -6.97 -4.72 10.29
CA SER A 183 -8.33 -4.86 10.84
C SER A 183 -8.37 -4.63 12.36
N GLU A 184 -7.37 -5.09 13.09
CA GLU A 184 -7.25 -4.87 14.54
C GLU A 184 -7.10 -3.37 14.85
N ILE A 185 -6.26 -2.65 14.12
CA ILE A 185 -6.10 -1.19 14.25
C ILE A 185 -7.42 -0.47 13.91
N LEU A 186 -8.12 -0.85 12.85
CA LEU A 186 -9.43 -0.29 12.49
C LEU A 186 -10.46 -0.45 13.59
N ASN A 187 -10.40 -1.53 14.35
CA ASN A 187 -11.31 -1.81 15.48
C ASN A 187 -10.85 -1.18 16.79
N GLY A 188 -9.80 -0.36 16.79
CA GLY A 188 -9.29 0.35 17.96
C GLY A 188 -8.51 -0.55 18.93
N ALA A 189 -8.07 -1.72 18.49
CA ALA A 189 -7.15 -2.54 19.27
C ALA A 189 -5.77 -1.87 19.30
N ALA A 190 -5.19 -1.74 20.50
CA ALA A 190 -3.78 -1.43 20.64
C ALA A 190 -2.99 -2.68 20.23
N VAL A 191 -2.29 -2.62 19.11
CA VAL A 191 -1.43 -3.70 18.59
C VAL A 191 0.00 -3.51 19.06
#